data_b7845b31ae189023d2cf129eadc8961c
#
_entry.id   b7845b31ae189023d2cf129eadc8961c
#
_cell.length_a   1.000
_cell.length_b   1.000
_cell.length_c   1.000
_cell.angle_alpha   90.00
_cell.angle_beta   90.00
_cell.angle_gamma   90.00
#
_symmetry.space_group_name_H-M   'P 1'
#
loop_
_entity.id
_entity.type
_entity.pdbx_description
1 polymer ?
#
loop_
_entity_poly.entity_id
_entity_poly.type
_entity_poly.pdbx_seq_one_letter_code
_entity_poly.pdbx_strand_id
1 'polypeptide(L)'
;MKKLLAALAGLFVAAFCAAKDKNGDGVLRVATLNGPSSVPVAYLYEHAPSLPGTAARFEVLANATVVLPKLITGEVSVGVLPPNAAAKVYTANNGAVVALGVCGNGNLFLLTADRSVRTLADLRGKTVACAGQGATPEYVFRFVLRAAGIGADEVRLDFSLANADIAAAVAAGRVQYALVPEPFATVAQMKSGGIVRAIDVQEAYAAATGGASYPMTVLVANAAYAAAHRDVVDAFIAAYQAAVVWTNAHPREAGLLVQKHTLGLTAAVVERSIPNAAYVWQSAPAARADMERLLRVYLDTAPQAVGGALPGDGFYYSH
;
A
#
# COMPACT_ATOMS: atom_id res chain seq x y z
N MET A 1 21.62 71.21 -11.38
CA MET A 1 21.60 69.94 -12.08
C MET A 1 21.69 68.87 -11.00
N LYS A 2 20.53 68.42 -10.49
CA LYS A 2 20.42 67.47 -9.37
C LYS A 2 19.86 66.17 -9.88
N LYS A 3 20.60 65.08 -9.66
CA LYS A 3 20.21 63.70 -10.03
C LYS A 3 19.18 63.19 -9.02
N LEU A 4 18.00 62.80 -9.48
CA LEU A 4 17.07 62.00 -8.69
C LEU A 4 17.29 60.55 -9.01
N LEU A 5 17.76 59.78 -8.04
CA LEU A 5 17.68 58.31 -8.06
C LEU A 5 16.31 57.90 -7.53
N ALA A 6 15.54 57.26 -8.35
CA ALA A 6 14.33 56.55 -7.92
C ALA A 6 14.68 55.09 -7.71
N ALA A 7 14.58 54.63 -6.44
CA ALA A 7 14.68 53.22 -6.07
C ALA A 7 13.34 52.54 -6.38
N LEU A 8 13.32 51.61 -7.37
CA LEU A 8 12.22 50.66 -7.55
C LEU A 8 12.41 49.50 -6.59
N ALA A 9 11.63 49.49 -5.51
CA ALA A 9 11.42 48.31 -4.70
C ALA A 9 10.49 47.35 -5.46
N GLY A 10 11.07 46.27 -6.02
CA GLY A 10 10.32 45.21 -6.65
C GLY A 10 9.58 44.38 -5.61
N LEU A 11 8.27 44.56 -5.50
CA LEU A 11 7.39 43.61 -4.79
C LEU A 11 7.34 42.31 -5.61
N PHE A 12 8.07 41.30 -5.16
CA PHE A 12 7.85 39.93 -5.62
C PHE A 12 6.57 39.43 -4.94
N VAL A 13 5.43 39.63 -5.58
CA VAL A 13 4.20 38.91 -5.28
C VAL A 13 4.38 37.51 -5.85
N ALA A 14 4.74 36.58 -5.00
CA ALA A 14 4.63 35.16 -5.31
C ALA A 14 3.14 34.88 -5.54
N ALA A 15 2.74 34.85 -6.79
CA ALA A 15 1.43 34.31 -7.19
C ALA A 15 1.45 32.80 -6.87
N PHE A 16 0.98 32.46 -5.68
CA PHE A 16 0.50 31.11 -5.40
C PHE A 16 -0.65 30.89 -6.40
N CYS A 17 -0.37 30.20 -7.49
CA CYS A 17 -1.41 29.59 -8.31
C CYS A 17 -2.13 28.60 -7.40
N ALA A 18 -3.17 29.05 -6.70
CA ALA A 18 -4.15 28.19 -6.09
C ALA A 18 -4.74 27.33 -7.23
N ALA A 19 -4.31 26.08 -7.33
CA ALA A 19 -5.00 25.10 -8.16
C ALA A 19 -6.46 25.17 -7.71
N LYS A 20 -7.35 25.57 -8.62
CA LYS A 20 -8.78 25.72 -8.37
C LYS A 20 -9.25 24.38 -7.85
N ASP A 21 -9.66 24.34 -6.58
CA ASP A 21 -10.17 23.16 -5.91
C ASP A 21 -11.35 22.63 -6.74
N LYS A 22 -11.12 21.55 -7.51
CA LYS A 22 -12.17 20.90 -8.29
C LYS A 22 -13.18 20.18 -7.40
N ASN A 23 -12.88 20.07 -6.10
CA ASN A 23 -13.66 19.35 -5.09
C ASN A 23 -14.45 20.30 -4.16
N GLY A 24 -14.66 21.57 -4.52
CA GLY A 24 -15.49 22.51 -3.76
C GLY A 24 -16.99 22.16 -3.68
N ASP A 25 -17.35 20.90 -3.98
CA ASP A 25 -18.73 20.38 -3.97
C ASP A 25 -19.13 19.71 -2.65
N GLY A 26 -18.30 19.80 -1.59
CA GLY A 26 -18.59 19.17 -0.29
C GLY A 26 -18.50 17.64 -0.33
N VAL A 27 -17.67 17.07 -1.20
CA VAL A 27 -17.50 15.61 -1.33
C VAL A 27 -16.04 15.19 -1.17
N LEU A 28 -15.76 14.34 -0.17
CA LEU A 28 -14.50 13.61 -0.06
C LEU A 28 -14.54 12.38 -0.97
N ARG A 29 -13.72 12.34 -2.02
CA ARG A 29 -13.61 11.20 -2.92
C ARG A 29 -12.47 10.29 -2.50
N VAL A 30 -12.82 9.04 -2.15
CA VAL A 30 -11.89 8.04 -1.65
C VAL A 30 -11.76 6.91 -2.67
N ALA A 31 -10.55 6.67 -3.18
CA ALA A 31 -10.27 5.57 -4.09
C ALA A 31 -9.50 4.45 -3.40
N THR A 32 -9.97 3.22 -3.53
CA THR A 32 -9.25 2.01 -3.14
C THR A 32 -8.95 1.15 -4.35
N LEU A 33 -8.05 0.16 -4.18
CA LEU A 33 -7.75 -0.79 -5.23
C LEU A 33 -8.67 -2.01 -5.10
N ASN A 34 -9.02 -2.60 -6.25
CA ASN A 34 -9.77 -3.85 -6.26
C ASN A 34 -9.03 -4.94 -5.47
N GLY A 35 -9.72 -5.59 -4.54
CA GLY A 35 -9.16 -6.63 -3.68
C GLY A 35 -8.87 -6.18 -2.24
N PRO A 36 -7.71 -6.54 -1.66
CA PRO A 36 -7.50 -6.44 -0.21
C PRO A 36 -7.58 -5.02 0.36
N SER A 37 -7.17 -3.99 -0.36
CA SER A 37 -7.19 -2.61 0.17
C SER A 37 -8.60 -2.02 0.32
N SER A 38 -9.61 -2.63 -0.30
CA SER A 38 -11.01 -2.22 -0.14
C SER A 38 -11.71 -2.88 1.06
N VAL A 39 -11.11 -3.90 1.69
CA VAL A 39 -11.74 -4.66 2.76
C VAL A 39 -12.10 -3.79 3.98
N PRO A 40 -11.18 -2.99 4.56
CA PRO A 40 -11.56 -2.11 5.67
C PRO A 40 -12.59 -1.04 5.27
N VAL A 41 -12.55 -0.57 4.01
CA VAL A 41 -13.48 0.46 3.51
C VAL A 41 -14.91 -0.09 3.38
N ALA A 42 -15.09 -1.41 3.23
CA ALA A 42 -16.42 -2.01 3.17
C ALA A 42 -17.31 -1.66 4.38
N TYR A 43 -16.72 -1.49 5.56
CA TYR A 43 -17.41 -0.99 6.75
C TYR A 43 -17.97 0.42 6.55
N LEU A 44 -17.22 1.31 5.89
CA LEU A 44 -17.61 2.71 5.68
C LEU A 44 -18.71 2.89 4.62
N TYR A 45 -18.99 1.87 3.79
CA TYR A 45 -20.17 1.89 2.92
C TYR A 45 -21.47 1.79 3.70
N GLU A 46 -21.48 1.07 4.83
CA GLU A 46 -22.66 0.92 5.69
C GLU A 46 -22.67 1.95 6.83
N HIS A 47 -21.50 2.37 7.27
CA HIS A 47 -21.28 3.31 8.37
C HIS A 47 -20.56 4.54 7.84
N ALA A 48 -21.32 5.38 7.12
CA ALA A 48 -20.76 6.59 6.51
C ALA A 48 -20.02 7.44 7.56
N PRO A 49 -18.77 7.88 7.27
CA PRO A 49 -18.02 8.69 8.22
C PRO A 49 -18.70 10.04 8.44
N SER A 50 -18.76 10.50 9.69
CA SER A 50 -19.21 11.83 10.03
C SER A 50 -18.11 12.84 9.72
N LEU A 51 -18.21 13.54 8.60
CA LEU A 51 -17.25 14.51 8.12
C LEU A 51 -17.81 15.93 8.21
N PRO A 52 -17.03 16.93 8.65
CA PRO A 52 -17.51 18.32 8.73
C PRO A 52 -17.97 18.85 7.37
N GLY A 53 -19.27 19.12 7.22
CA GLY A 53 -19.84 19.72 6.01
C GLY A 53 -19.61 18.97 4.70
N THR A 54 -19.19 17.70 4.77
CA THR A 54 -18.70 16.94 3.61
C THR A 54 -19.28 15.53 3.62
N ALA A 55 -19.64 15.00 2.46
CA ALA A 55 -20.06 13.60 2.30
C ALA A 55 -18.89 12.76 1.74
N ALA A 56 -18.69 11.52 2.20
CA ALA A 56 -17.74 10.61 1.61
C ALA A 56 -18.34 9.86 0.42
N ARG A 57 -17.55 9.70 -0.64
CA ARG A 57 -17.83 8.80 -1.77
C ARG A 57 -16.65 7.88 -2.00
N PHE A 58 -16.95 6.60 -2.16
CA PHE A 58 -15.96 5.56 -2.33
C PHE A 58 -16.01 5.02 -3.75
N GLU A 59 -14.84 4.82 -4.37
CA GLU A 59 -14.70 4.13 -5.64
C GLU A 59 -13.61 3.06 -5.55
N VAL A 60 -13.81 1.95 -6.25
CA VAL A 60 -12.81 0.87 -6.36
C VAL A 60 -12.21 0.90 -7.74
N LEU A 61 -10.91 1.11 -7.83
CA LEU A 61 -10.17 1.23 -9.08
C LEU A 61 -9.28 -0.01 -9.31
N ALA A 62 -8.97 -0.29 -10.56
CA ALA A 62 -8.30 -1.53 -10.95
C ALA A 62 -6.89 -1.67 -10.32
N ASN A 63 -6.13 -0.58 -10.28
CA ASN A 63 -4.74 -0.59 -9.82
C ASN A 63 -4.22 0.83 -9.52
N ALA A 64 -3.02 0.92 -8.95
CA ALA A 64 -2.38 2.19 -8.58
C ALA A 64 -2.13 3.12 -9.77
N THR A 65 -1.92 2.60 -10.98
CA THR A 65 -1.67 3.45 -12.17
C THR A 65 -2.90 4.24 -12.60
N VAL A 66 -4.11 3.78 -12.23
CA VAL A 66 -5.37 4.50 -12.43
C VAL A 66 -5.61 5.51 -11.31
N VAL A 67 -5.26 5.18 -10.06
CA VAL A 67 -5.46 6.05 -8.89
C VAL A 67 -4.51 7.25 -8.92
N LEU A 68 -3.25 7.04 -9.30
CA LEU A 68 -2.20 8.07 -9.25
C LEU A 68 -2.54 9.37 -9.98
N PRO A 69 -2.92 9.37 -11.28
CA PRO A 69 -3.24 10.62 -11.98
C PRO A 69 -4.45 11.33 -11.35
N LYS A 70 -5.44 10.60 -10.85
CA LYS A 70 -6.62 11.16 -10.18
C LYS A 70 -6.26 11.84 -8.84
N LEU A 71 -5.33 11.26 -8.08
CA LEU A 71 -4.79 11.89 -6.87
C LEU A 71 -4.00 13.17 -7.18
N ILE A 72 -3.12 13.13 -8.20
CA ILE A 72 -2.31 14.28 -8.59
C ILE A 72 -3.20 15.45 -9.06
N THR A 73 -4.25 15.17 -9.83
CA THR A 73 -5.17 16.19 -10.35
C THR A 73 -6.22 16.66 -9.36
N GLY A 74 -6.34 16.01 -8.18
CA GLY A 74 -7.36 16.29 -7.18
C GLY A 74 -8.75 15.75 -7.57
N GLU A 75 -8.90 14.91 -8.59
CA GLU A 75 -10.15 14.20 -8.89
C GLU A 75 -10.51 13.21 -7.76
N VAL A 76 -9.50 12.61 -7.15
CA VAL A 76 -9.58 11.80 -5.94
C VAL A 76 -8.88 12.56 -4.80
N SER A 77 -9.54 12.68 -3.67
CA SER A 77 -9.01 13.38 -2.49
C SER A 77 -8.11 12.48 -1.65
N VAL A 78 -8.50 11.22 -1.48
CA VAL A 78 -7.79 10.20 -0.66
C VAL A 78 -7.72 8.90 -1.43
N GLY A 79 -6.58 8.21 -1.38
CA GLY A 79 -6.41 6.93 -2.05
C GLY A 79 -5.46 5.99 -1.33
N VAL A 80 -5.45 4.71 -1.74
CA VAL A 80 -4.52 3.70 -1.24
C VAL A 80 -3.47 3.43 -2.31
N LEU A 81 -2.20 3.49 -1.94
CA LEU A 81 -1.06 3.25 -2.82
C LEU A 81 -0.02 2.31 -2.17
N PRO A 82 0.82 1.62 -2.98
CA PRO A 82 2.08 1.08 -2.49
C PRO A 82 3.01 2.22 -2.00
N PRO A 83 3.81 2.01 -0.93
CA PRO A 83 4.67 3.05 -0.37
C PRO A 83 5.66 3.65 -1.37
N ASN A 84 6.25 2.82 -2.21
CA ASN A 84 7.19 3.27 -3.25
C ASN A 84 6.52 4.17 -4.29
N ALA A 85 5.29 3.84 -4.71
CA ALA A 85 4.53 4.66 -5.65
C ALA A 85 4.17 6.02 -5.04
N ALA A 86 3.76 6.04 -3.77
CA ALA A 86 3.48 7.28 -3.04
C ALA A 86 4.73 8.17 -2.93
N ALA A 87 5.88 7.60 -2.51
CA ALA A 87 7.15 8.31 -2.41
C ALA A 87 7.63 8.87 -3.77
N LYS A 88 7.54 8.04 -4.82
CA LYS A 88 7.90 8.45 -6.19
C LYS A 88 7.06 9.63 -6.67
N VAL A 89 5.74 9.57 -6.46
CA VAL A 89 4.84 10.67 -6.87
C VAL A 89 5.09 11.93 -6.07
N TYR A 90 5.31 11.83 -4.76
CA TYR A 90 5.69 12.97 -3.94
C TYR A 90 6.93 13.67 -4.51
N THR A 91 8.00 12.92 -4.77
CA THR A 91 9.26 13.46 -5.29
C THR A 91 9.12 14.03 -6.71
N ALA A 92 8.46 13.28 -7.60
CA ALA A 92 8.35 13.66 -9.01
C ALA A 92 7.37 14.80 -9.31
N ASN A 93 6.40 15.05 -8.40
CA ASN A 93 5.33 16.03 -8.59
C ASN A 93 5.31 17.10 -7.48
N ASN A 94 6.48 17.52 -6.99
CA ASN A 94 6.62 18.61 -6.02
C ASN A 94 5.69 18.51 -4.80
N GLY A 95 5.56 17.31 -4.23
CA GLY A 95 4.73 17.10 -3.05
C GLY A 95 3.22 17.02 -3.34
N ALA A 96 2.81 16.62 -4.55
CA ALA A 96 1.38 16.55 -4.93
C ALA A 96 0.53 15.63 -4.05
N VAL A 97 1.15 14.67 -3.34
CA VAL A 97 0.47 13.76 -2.41
C VAL A 97 1.20 13.73 -1.07
N VAL A 98 0.45 13.46 0.00
CA VAL A 98 0.99 13.23 1.35
C VAL A 98 0.53 11.88 1.87
N ALA A 99 1.37 11.20 2.64
CA ALA A 99 1.01 9.96 3.31
C ALA A 99 0.26 10.29 4.60
N LEU A 100 -0.95 9.77 4.74
CA LEU A 100 -1.76 9.90 5.97
C LEU A 100 -1.36 8.83 6.99
N GLY A 101 -1.04 7.62 6.54
CA GLY A 101 -0.62 6.52 7.39
C GLY A 101 -0.49 5.20 6.64
N VAL A 102 0.10 4.22 7.32
CA VAL A 102 0.17 2.83 6.86
C VAL A 102 -1.14 2.13 7.21
N CYS A 103 -1.75 1.49 6.22
CA CYS A 103 -3.02 0.79 6.35
C CYS A 103 -2.93 -0.73 6.11
N GLY A 104 -1.76 -1.23 5.75
CA GLY A 104 -1.45 -2.66 5.64
C GLY A 104 0.04 -2.90 5.71
N ASN A 105 0.43 -3.84 6.56
CA ASN A 105 1.80 -4.30 6.69
C ASN A 105 2.06 -5.58 5.89
N GLY A 106 3.24 -6.15 6.06
CA GLY A 106 3.70 -7.35 5.39
C GLY A 106 2.72 -8.53 5.53
N ASN A 107 2.33 -9.08 4.40
CA ASN A 107 1.39 -10.19 4.30
C ASN A 107 1.75 -11.14 3.15
N LEU A 108 3.07 -11.24 2.88
CA LEU A 108 3.61 -12.12 1.85
C LEU A 108 3.97 -13.49 2.45
N PHE A 109 3.60 -14.54 1.75
CA PHE A 109 3.87 -15.92 2.14
C PHE A 109 4.49 -16.71 0.98
N LEU A 110 5.49 -17.53 1.30
CA LEU A 110 5.92 -18.57 0.39
C LEU A 110 5.03 -19.79 0.57
N LEU A 111 4.35 -20.15 -0.50
CA LEU A 111 3.45 -21.30 -0.58
C LEU A 111 4.11 -22.47 -1.31
N THR A 112 3.92 -23.68 -0.82
CA THR A 112 4.35 -24.90 -1.48
C THR A 112 3.61 -26.14 -0.91
N ALA A 113 3.59 -27.24 -1.67
CA ALA A 113 3.23 -28.55 -1.18
C ALA A 113 4.46 -29.33 -0.64
N ASP A 114 5.66 -28.84 -0.93
CA ASP A 114 6.93 -29.46 -0.48
C ASP A 114 7.17 -29.19 1.00
N ARG A 115 6.94 -30.20 1.83
CA ARG A 115 7.10 -30.12 3.28
C ARG A 115 8.55 -30.04 3.75
N SER A 116 9.51 -30.24 2.85
CA SER A 116 10.95 -30.10 3.19
C SER A 116 11.39 -28.65 3.24
N VAL A 117 10.68 -27.73 2.59
CA VAL A 117 10.96 -26.28 2.65
C VAL A 117 10.41 -25.68 3.93
N ARG A 118 11.30 -25.20 4.80
CA ARG A 118 10.99 -24.59 6.09
C ARG A 118 11.75 -23.30 6.34
N THR A 119 12.84 -23.05 5.60
CA THR A 119 13.70 -21.89 5.71
C THR A 119 13.96 -21.27 4.35
N LEU A 120 14.43 -20.02 4.32
CA LEU A 120 14.85 -19.38 3.08
C LEU A 120 15.99 -20.15 2.39
N ALA A 121 16.88 -20.79 3.15
CA ALA A 121 18.00 -21.56 2.62
C ALA A 121 17.55 -22.78 1.78
N ASP A 122 16.39 -23.36 2.09
CA ASP A 122 15.82 -24.50 1.35
C ASP A 122 15.36 -24.12 -0.06
N LEU A 123 15.36 -22.81 -0.38
CA LEU A 123 14.99 -22.30 -1.70
C LEU A 123 16.15 -22.23 -2.67
N ARG A 124 17.41 -22.50 -2.25
CA ARG A 124 18.56 -22.50 -3.14
C ARG A 124 18.34 -23.45 -4.32
N GLY A 125 18.64 -22.96 -5.51
CA GLY A 125 18.44 -23.68 -6.78
C GLY A 125 16.99 -23.78 -7.24
N LYS A 126 16.03 -23.20 -6.53
CA LYS A 126 14.61 -23.27 -6.87
C LYS A 126 14.13 -22.05 -7.65
N THR A 127 13.04 -22.25 -8.40
CA THR A 127 12.31 -21.15 -9.06
C THR A 127 11.05 -20.86 -8.28
N VAL A 128 10.86 -19.59 -7.89
CA VAL A 128 9.71 -19.09 -7.14
C VAL A 128 8.88 -18.19 -8.04
N ALA A 129 7.63 -18.55 -8.31
CA ALA A 129 6.69 -17.67 -8.99
C ALA A 129 6.32 -16.50 -8.08
N CYS A 130 6.43 -15.28 -8.60
CA CYS A 130 6.18 -14.04 -7.87
C CYS A 130 5.49 -13.03 -8.80
N ALA A 131 4.41 -12.41 -8.38
CA ALA A 131 3.81 -11.33 -9.14
C ALA A 131 4.41 -9.97 -8.78
N GLY A 132 4.30 -9.02 -9.71
CA GLY A 132 4.66 -7.63 -9.44
C GLY A 132 6.17 -7.38 -9.52
N GLN A 133 6.76 -7.71 -10.67
CA GLN A 133 8.13 -7.28 -10.97
C GLN A 133 8.26 -5.75 -10.78
N GLY A 134 9.30 -5.31 -10.08
CA GLY A 134 9.49 -3.90 -9.74
C GLY A 134 8.60 -3.38 -8.60
N ALA A 135 7.88 -4.26 -7.88
CA ALA A 135 7.01 -3.90 -6.76
C ALA A 135 7.50 -4.51 -5.43
N THR A 136 6.83 -4.14 -4.32
CA THR A 136 7.20 -4.54 -2.96
C THR A 136 7.49 -6.03 -2.79
N PRO A 137 6.70 -6.98 -3.35
CA PRO A 137 6.98 -8.40 -3.18
C PRO A 137 8.39 -8.81 -3.63
N GLU A 138 8.82 -8.35 -4.79
CA GLU A 138 10.17 -8.65 -5.29
C GLU A 138 11.25 -8.10 -4.39
N TYR A 139 11.21 -6.79 -4.08
CA TYR A 139 12.29 -6.13 -3.34
C TYR A 139 12.42 -6.65 -1.91
N VAL A 140 11.30 -6.84 -1.22
CA VAL A 140 11.30 -7.39 0.12
C VAL A 140 11.81 -8.83 0.12
N PHE A 141 11.38 -9.66 -0.83
CA PHE A 141 11.84 -11.04 -0.89
C PHE A 141 13.33 -11.14 -1.21
N ARG A 142 13.84 -10.37 -2.17
CA ARG A 142 15.29 -10.28 -2.45
C ARG A 142 16.08 -9.77 -1.24
N PHE A 143 15.52 -8.81 -0.49
CA PHE A 143 16.14 -8.31 0.74
C PHE A 143 16.30 -9.42 1.79
N VAL A 144 15.23 -10.17 2.09
CA VAL A 144 15.29 -11.24 3.11
C VAL A 144 16.17 -12.41 2.66
N LEU A 145 16.19 -12.75 1.36
CA LEU A 145 17.13 -13.75 0.82
C LEU A 145 18.57 -13.30 1.04
N ARG A 146 18.92 -12.08 0.69
CA ARG A 146 20.26 -11.51 0.88
C ARG A 146 20.65 -11.47 2.36
N ALA A 147 19.74 -11.07 3.24
CA ALA A 147 19.95 -11.05 4.68
C ALA A 147 20.19 -12.45 5.26
N ALA A 148 19.61 -13.49 4.66
CA ALA A 148 19.84 -14.88 4.97
C ALA A 148 21.11 -15.48 4.31
N GLY A 149 21.96 -14.65 3.68
CA GLY A 149 23.18 -15.09 3.00
C GLY A 149 22.94 -15.87 1.71
N ILE A 150 21.82 -15.60 1.01
CA ILE A 150 21.46 -16.24 -0.25
C ILE A 150 21.70 -15.24 -1.38
N GLY A 151 22.55 -15.61 -2.33
CA GLY A 151 22.92 -14.78 -3.48
C GLY A 151 21.77 -14.58 -4.46
N ALA A 152 21.86 -13.52 -5.26
CA ALA A 152 20.80 -13.13 -6.20
C ALA A 152 20.44 -14.21 -7.22
N ASP A 153 21.45 -15.03 -7.61
CA ASP A 153 21.31 -16.08 -8.62
C ASP A 153 20.97 -17.45 -8.03
N GLU A 154 20.98 -17.58 -6.69
CA GLU A 154 20.70 -18.85 -6.02
C GLU A 154 19.19 -19.16 -5.95
N VAL A 155 18.31 -18.16 -6.08
CA VAL A 155 16.86 -18.31 -6.15
C VAL A 155 16.33 -17.53 -7.35
N ARG A 156 15.77 -18.25 -8.31
CA ARG A 156 15.17 -17.62 -9.50
C ARG A 156 13.77 -17.13 -9.20
N LEU A 157 13.47 -15.87 -9.52
CA LEU A 157 12.10 -15.34 -9.49
C LEU A 157 11.48 -15.39 -10.89
N ASP A 158 10.28 -15.94 -10.99
CA ASP A 158 9.49 -16.00 -12.23
C ASP A 158 8.28 -15.07 -12.10
N PHE A 159 8.24 -14.05 -12.95
CA PHE A 159 7.20 -13.00 -12.97
C PHE A 159 6.17 -13.19 -14.09
N SER A 160 6.09 -14.36 -14.68
CA SER A 160 5.23 -14.64 -15.84
C SER A 160 3.73 -14.63 -15.52
N LEU A 161 3.34 -14.75 -14.24
CA LEU A 161 1.96 -14.87 -13.81
C LEU A 161 1.55 -13.74 -12.85
N ALA A 162 0.26 -13.38 -12.88
CA ALA A 162 -0.35 -12.52 -11.88
C ALA A 162 -0.71 -13.29 -10.59
N ASN A 163 -0.92 -12.58 -9.46
CA ASN A 163 -1.19 -13.22 -8.15
C ASN A 163 -2.32 -14.26 -8.18
N ALA A 164 -3.43 -13.96 -8.85
CA ALA A 164 -4.57 -14.89 -8.94
C ALA A 164 -4.22 -16.17 -9.71
N ASP A 165 -3.41 -16.02 -10.78
CA ASP A 165 -2.96 -17.15 -11.61
C ASP A 165 -1.90 -17.97 -10.89
N ILE A 166 -0.99 -17.34 -10.13
CA ILE A 166 -0.02 -18.02 -9.27
C ILE A 166 -0.75 -18.86 -8.22
N ALA A 167 -1.75 -18.29 -7.54
CA ALA A 167 -2.55 -19.03 -6.55
C ALA A 167 -3.27 -20.24 -7.15
N ALA A 168 -3.80 -20.10 -8.37
CA ALA A 168 -4.41 -21.20 -9.09
C ALA A 168 -3.38 -22.25 -9.55
N ALA A 169 -2.21 -21.81 -10.01
CA ALA A 169 -1.16 -22.68 -10.52
C ALA A 169 -0.50 -23.51 -9.41
N VAL A 170 -0.22 -22.91 -8.24
CA VAL A 170 0.34 -23.63 -7.09
C VAL A 170 -0.67 -24.62 -6.52
N ALA A 171 -1.95 -24.27 -6.45
CA ALA A 171 -3.01 -25.18 -6.01
C ALA A 171 -3.18 -26.38 -6.96
N ALA A 172 -2.93 -26.20 -8.26
CA ALA A 172 -2.98 -27.23 -9.28
C ALA A 172 -1.65 -28.00 -9.44
N GLY A 173 -0.61 -27.70 -8.65
CA GLY A 173 0.71 -28.34 -8.74
C GLY A 173 1.54 -27.96 -9.98
N ARG A 174 1.12 -26.96 -10.76
CA ARG A 174 1.86 -26.45 -11.94
C ARG A 174 3.03 -25.52 -11.55
N VAL A 175 2.94 -24.89 -10.40
CA VAL A 175 3.99 -24.12 -9.75
C VAL A 175 4.29 -24.79 -8.42
N GLN A 176 5.57 -25.04 -8.13
CA GLN A 176 5.99 -25.70 -6.88
C GLN A 176 6.17 -24.71 -5.72
N TYR A 177 6.70 -23.53 -6.00
CA TYR A 177 7.00 -22.50 -5.01
C TYR A 177 6.41 -21.19 -5.47
N ALA A 178 5.58 -20.59 -4.64
CA ALA A 178 4.85 -19.37 -4.97
C ALA A 178 4.96 -18.32 -3.88
N LEU A 179 5.41 -17.13 -4.23
CA LEU A 179 5.39 -15.97 -3.34
C LEU A 179 4.16 -15.13 -3.64
N VAL A 180 3.21 -15.09 -2.73
CA VAL A 180 1.96 -14.34 -2.91
C VAL A 180 1.54 -13.63 -1.62
N PRO A 181 0.87 -12.46 -1.73
CA PRO A 181 0.24 -11.81 -0.57
C PRO A 181 -1.10 -12.46 -0.21
N GLU A 182 -1.64 -12.12 0.97
CA GLU A 182 -3.06 -12.28 1.21
C GLU A 182 -3.88 -11.37 0.26
N PRO A 183 -5.07 -11.77 -0.17
CA PRO A 183 -5.80 -13.01 0.13
C PRO A 183 -5.46 -14.20 -0.78
N PHE A 184 -4.48 -14.06 -1.68
CA PHE A 184 -4.14 -15.10 -2.66
C PHE A 184 -3.54 -16.35 -2.01
N ALA A 185 -2.84 -16.20 -0.88
CA ALA A 185 -2.38 -17.33 -0.07
C ALA A 185 -3.57 -18.14 0.46
N THR A 186 -4.58 -17.48 1.01
CA THR A 186 -5.83 -18.11 1.44
C THR A 186 -6.57 -18.78 0.28
N VAL A 187 -6.67 -18.14 -0.89
CA VAL A 187 -7.31 -18.72 -2.08
C VAL A 187 -6.62 -20.02 -2.51
N ALA A 188 -5.28 -20.04 -2.54
CA ALA A 188 -4.54 -21.25 -2.90
C ALA A 188 -4.80 -22.39 -1.92
N GLN A 189 -4.78 -22.13 -0.61
CA GLN A 189 -5.06 -23.13 0.42
C GLN A 189 -6.52 -23.61 0.42
N MET A 190 -7.47 -22.74 0.10
CA MET A 190 -8.88 -23.14 -0.06
C MET A 190 -9.11 -24.06 -1.27
N LYS A 191 -8.30 -23.89 -2.33
CA LYS A 191 -8.37 -24.74 -3.53
C LYS A 191 -7.65 -26.08 -3.34
N SER A 192 -6.63 -26.13 -2.52
CA SER A 192 -5.85 -27.35 -2.28
C SER A 192 -5.34 -27.41 -0.84
N GLY A 193 -5.85 -28.34 -0.05
CA GLY A 193 -5.44 -28.58 1.34
C GLY A 193 -3.99 -29.06 1.50
N GLY A 194 -3.31 -29.43 0.40
CA GLY A 194 -1.89 -29.81 0.41
C GLY A 194 -0.94 -28.62 0.49
N ILE A 195 -1.38 -27.43 0.12
CA ILE A 195 -0.55 -26.21 0.10
C ILE A 195 -0.41 -25.64 1.51
N VAL A 196 0.84 -25.35 1.90
CA VAL A 196 1.17 -24.68 3.17
C VAL A 196 1.82 -23.33 2.93
N ARG A 197 1.71 -22.44 3.92
CA ARG A 197 2.58 -21.28 4.09
C ARG A 197 3.89 -21.77 4.72
N ALA A 198 4.89 -22.05 3.88
CA ALA A 198 6.16 -22.59 4.35
C ALA A 198 7.03 -21.52 5.00
N ILE A 199 6.97 -20.27 4.52
CA ILE A 199 7.74 -19.13 5.04
C ILE A 199 6.81 -17.92 5.10
N ASP A 200 6.78 -17.27 6.27
CA ASP A 200 6.23 -15.93 6.46
C ASP A 200 7.34 -14.91 6.20
N VAL A 201 7.15 -14.09 5.16
CA VAL A 201 8.16 -13.10 4.74
C VAL A 201 8.21 -11.92 5.70
N GLN A 202 7.12 -11.61 6.42
CA GLN A 202 7.13 -10.58 7.47
C GLN A 202 7.99 -11.02 8.65
N GLU A 203 7.89 -12.27 9.07
CA GLU A 203 8.76 -12.82 10.12
C GLU A 203 10.23 -12.80 9.70
N ALA A 204 10.53 -13.20 8.45
CA ALA A 204 11.88 -13.15 7.92
C ALA A 204 12.43 -11.71 7.83
N TYR A 205 11.59 -10.76 7.44
CA TYR A 205 11.95 -9.34 7.40
C TYR A 205 12.19 -8.77 8.80
N ALA A 206 11.33 -9.09 9.75
CA ALA A 206 11.50 -8.68 11.14
C ALA A 206 12.81 -9.23 11.74
N ALA A 207 13.13 -10.50 11.49
CA ALA A 207 14.40 -11.09 11.91
C ALA A 207 15.61 -10.36 11.32
N ALA A 208 15.55 -9.97 10.05
CA ALA A 208 16.61 -9.26 9.35
C ALA A 208 16.78 -7.79 9.77
N THR A 209 15.75 -7.18 10.37
CA THR A 209 15.68 -5.72 10.64
C THR A 209 15.57 -5.38 12.12
N GLY A 210 15.64 -6.36 13.02
CA GLY A 210 15.51 -6.14 14.46
C GLY A 210 14.08 -5.86 14.92
N GLY A 211 13.08 -6.49 14.29
CA GLY A 211 11.67 -6.45 14.70
C GLY A 211 10.78 -5.50 13.90
N ALA A 212 11.30 -4.88 12.80
CA ALA A 212 10.51 -3.96 11.98
C ALA A 212 9.47 -4.67 11.11
N SER A 213 8.39 -3.95 10.79
CA SER A 213 7.45 -4.33 9.73
C SER A 213 7.82 -3.65 8.40
N TYR A 214 7.39 -4.26 7.28
CA TYR A 214 7.41 -3.56 6.00
C TYR A 214 6.00 -3.16 5.60
N PRO A 215 5.76 -1.85 5.35
CA PRO A 215 4.48 -1.40 4.82
C PRO A 215 4.19 -1.98 3.44
N MET A 216 2.98 -2.48 3.22
CA MET A 216 2.50 -2.92 1.91
C MET A 216 1.62 -1.86 1.26
N THR A 217 0.84 -1.16 2.07
CA THR A 217 -0.11 -0.14 1.60
C THR A 217 -0.11 1.08 2.52
N VAL A 218 -0.19 2.25 1.90
CA VAL A 218 -0.34 3.54 2.59
C VAL A 218 -1.61 4.24 2.11
N LEU A 219 -2.33 4.84 3.04
CA LEU A 219 -3.39 5.79 2.76
C LEU A 219 -2.72 7.12 2.46
N VAL A 220 -3.05 7.73 1.34
CA VAL A 220 -2.48 9.00 0.88
C VAL A 220 -3.59 10.00 0.57
N ALA A 221 -3.30 11.28 0.67
CA ALA A 221 -4.19 12.34 0.21
C ALA A 221 -3.53 13.20 -0.86
N ASN A 222 -4.35 13.83 -1.71
CA ASN A 222 -3.92 14.98 -2.48
C ASN A 222 -3.46 16.08 -1.50
N ALA A 223 -2.26 16.60 -1.68
CA ALA A 223 -1.64 17.51 -0.71
C ALA A 223 -2.40 18.84 -0.57
N ALA A 224 -2.90 19.40 -1.69
CA ALA A 224 -3.67 20.64 -1.67
C ALA A 224 -5.01 20.44 -0.96
N TYR A 225 -5.69 19.31 -1.20
CA TYR A 225 -6.92 18.96 -0.50
C TYR A 225 -6.67 18.80 1.01
N ALA A 226 -5.64 18.03 1.41
CA ALA A 226 -5.31 17.82 2.82
C ALA A 226 -4.95 19.12 3.54
N ALA A 227 -4.29 20.07 2.87
CA ALA A 227 -3.97 21.38 3.43
C ALA A 227 -5.23 22.27 3.59
N ALA A 228 -6.17 22.21 2.64
CA ALA A 228 -7.37 23.04 2.64
C ALA A 228 -8.51 22.51 3.55
N HIS A 229 -8.55 21.19 3.80
CA HIS A 229 -9.64 20.48 4.48
C HIS A 229 -9.11 19.56 5.59
N ARG A 230 -8.24 20.10 6.47
CA ARG A 230 -7.59 19.31 7.53
C ARG A 230 -8.59 18.60 8.43
N ASP A 231 -9.62 19.31 8.87
CA ASP A 231 -10.70 18.78 9.73
C ASP A 231 -11.44 17.59 9.08
N VAL A 232 -11.69 17.67 7.78
CA VAL A 232 -12.32 16.56 7.01
C VAL A 232 -11.36 15.36 6.92
N VAL A 233 -10.09 15.61 6.62
CA VAL A 233 -9.06 14.55 6.52
C VAL A 233 -8.86 13.87 7.87
N ASP A 234 -8.75 14.64 8.95
CA ASP A 234 -8.59 14.11 10.31
C ASP A 234 -9.80 13.29 10.76
N ALA A 235 -11.02 13.76 10.47
CA ALA A 235 -12.24 13.00 10.74
C ALA A 235 -12.31 11.70 9.91
N PHE A 236 -11.86 11.74 8.65
CA PHE A 236 -11.78 10.54 7.80
C PHE A 236 -10.74 9.54 8.32
N ILE A 237 -9.56 10.00 8.75
CA ILE A 237 -8.54 9.16 9.38
C ILE A 237 -9.11 8.43 10.59
N ALA A 238 -9.81 9.12 11.46
CA ALA A 238 -10.44 8.51 12.65
C ALA A 238 -11.47 7.44 12.25
N ALA A 239 -12.31 7.72 11.26
CA ALA A 239 -13.27 6.75 10.74
C ALA A 239 -12.61 5.53 10.09
N TYR A 240 -11.53 5.74 9.31
CA TYR A 240 -10.78 4.66 8.69
C TYR A 240 -10.09 3.77 9.74
N GLN A 241 -9.49 4.37 10.77
CA GLN A 241 -8.91 3.64 11.91
C GLN A 241 -9.95 2.76 12.60
N ALA A 242 -11.15 3.30 12.86
CA ALA A 242 -12.25 2.53 13.43
C ALA A 242 -12.69 1.38 12.52
N ALA A 243 -12.73 1.61 11.20
CA ALA A 243 -13.03 0.59 10.21
C ALA A 243 -12.00 -0.55 10.20
N VAL A 244 -10.70 -0.24 10.32
CA VAL A 244 -9.63 -1.26 10.43
C VAL A 244 -9.80 -2.09 11.70
N VAL A 245 -10.04 -1.46 12.85
CA VAL A 245 -10.26 -2.15 14.13
C VAL A 245 -11.47 -3.06 14.02
N TRP A 246 -12.59 -2.55 13.51
CA TRP A 246 -13.81 -3.32 13.33
C TRP A 246 -13.60 -4.52 12.40
N THR A 247 -12.95 -4.30 11.27
CA THR A 247 -12.66 -5.35 10.26
C THR A 247 -11.89 -6.52 10.87
N ASN A 248 -10.84 -6.23 11.64
CA ASN A 248 -10.05 -7.26 12.31
C ASN A 248 -10.83 -8.02 13.39
N ALA A 249 -11.75 -7.35 14.07
CA ALA A 249 -12.61 -7.94 15.11
C ALA A 249 -13.79 -8.74 14.55
N HIS A 250 -14.23 -8.46 13.30
CA HIS A 250 -15.44 -9.04 12.70
C HIS A 250 -15.17 -9.62 11.30
N PRO A 251 -14.27 -10.64 11.15
CA PRO A 251 -13.86 -11.13 9.83
C PRO A 251 -15.01 -11.66 8.96
N ARG A 252 -15.99 -12.31 9.57
CA ARG A 252 -17.15 -12.86 8.88
C ARG A 252 -18.04 -11.75 8.32
N GLU A 253 -18.39 -10.79 9.15
CA GLU A 253 -19.22 -9.65 8.78
C GLU A 253 -18.52 -8.77 7.73
N ALA A 254 -17.22 -8.54 7.90
CA ALA A 254 -16.40 -7.85 6.90
C ALA A 254 -16.44 -8.55 5.55
N GLY A 255 -16.36 -9.89 5.54
CA GLY A 255 -16.51 -10.69 4.33
C GLY A 255 -17.87 -10.51 3.66
N LEU A 256 -18.95 -10.51 4.43
CA LEU A 256 -20.31 -10.28 3.92
C LEU A 256 -20.47 -8.88 3.31
N LEU A 257 -19.89 -7.84 3.92
CA LEU A 257 -19.92 -6.47 3.40
C LEU A 257 -19.12 -6.35 2.09
N VAL A 258 -17.92 -6.93 2.03
CA VAL A 258 -17.10 -6.96 0.81
C VAL A 258 -17.84 -7.62 -0.35
N GLN A 259 -18.50 -8.74 -0.10
CA GLN A 259 -19.30 -9.43 -1.11
C GLN A 259 -20.55 -8.63 -1.50
N LYS A 260 -21.27 -8.05 -0.54
CA LYS A 260 -22.45 -7.20 -0.76
C LYS A 260 -22.14 -6.02 -1.68
N HIS A 261 -21.01 -5.36 -1.46
CA HIS A 261 -20.58 -4.19 -2.24
C HIS A 261 -19.74 -4.54 -3.48
N THR A 262 -19.59 -5.83 -3.79
CA THR A 262 -18.87 -6.31 -5.00
C THR A 262 -17.42 -5.77 -5.07
N LEU A 263 -16.71 -5.81 -3.94
CA LEU A 263 -15.34 -5.25 -3.83
C LEU A 263 -14.24 -6.24 -4.29
N GLY A 264 -14.57 -7.19 -5.15
CA GLY A 264 -13.62 -8.06 -5.84
C GLY A 264 -13.21 -9.34 -5.09
N LEU A 265 -13.77 -9.62 -3.91
CA LEU A 265 -13.50 -10.82 -3.12
C LEU A 265 -14.81 -11.47 -2.64
N THR A 266 -14.79 -12.80 -2.41
CA THR A 266 -15.93 -13.50 -1.79
C THR A 266 -15.87 -13.41 -0.27
N ALA A 267 -17.01 -13.48 0.41
CA ALA A 267 -17.10 -13.43 1.86
C ALA A 267 -16.18 -14.46 2.54
N ALA A 268 -16.18 -15.71 2.06
CA ALA A 268 -15.37 -16.79 2.63
C ALA A 268 -13.85 -16.56 2.50
N VAL A 269 -13.41 -15.96 1.39
CA VAL A 269 -11.99 -15.58 1.22
C VAL A 269 -11.59 -14.49 2.19
N VAL A 270 -12.41 -13.43 2.32
CA VAL A 270 -12.14 -12.32 3.23
C VAL A 270 -12.10 -12.81 4.68
N GLU A 271 -13.13 -13.54 5.13
CA GLU A 271 -13.20 -14.08 6.48
C GLU A 271 -11.95 -14.87 6.87
N ARG A 272 -11.47 -15.74 5.96
CA ARG A 272 -10.30 -16.60 6.21
C ARG A 272 -8.96 -15.87 6.06
N SER A 273 -8.89 -14.80 5.26
CA SER A 273 -7.64 -14.08 5.00
C SER A 273 -7.34 -13.00 6.04
N ILE A 274 -8.35 -12.38 6.67
CA ILE A 274 -8.18 -11.28 7.62
C ILE A 274 -7.14 -11.57 8.71
N PRO A 275 -7.10 -12.75 9.36
CA PRO A 275 -6.09 -13.02 10.39
C PRO A 275 -4.64 -12.91 9.94
N ASN A 276 -4.39 -13.00 8.62
CA ASN A 276 -3.05 -12.93 8.02
C ASN A 276 -2.90 -11.76 7.03
N ALA A 277 -3.93 -10.94 6.88
CA ALA A 277 -3.92 -9.83 5.91
C ALA A 277 -3.16 -8.59 6.40
N ALA A 278 -2.82 -8.57 7.70
CA ALA A 278 -2.08 -7.49 8.37
C ALA A 278 -2.69 -6.10 8.14
N TYR A 279 -4.04 -6.00 8.21
CA TYR A 279 -4.70 -4.70 8.22
C TYR A 279 -4.36 -3.97 9.52
N VAL A 280 -3.76 -2.80 9.38
CA VAL A 280 -3.30 -1.97 10.50
C VAL A 280 -3.67 -0.51 10.26
N TRP A 281 -3.57 0.29 11.30
CA TRP A 281 -3.49 1.73 11.18
C TRP A 281 -2.31 2.24 11.99
N GLN A 282 -1.39 2.90 11.30
CA GLN A 282 -0.30 3.65 11.92
C GLN A 282 -0.23 5.00 11.23
N SER A 283 -0.33 6.10 11.99
CA SER A 283 -0.20 7.45 11.41
C SER A 283 1.15 7.61 10.70
N ALA A 284 1.22 8.47 9.69
CA ALA A 284 2.44 8.63 8.90
C ALA A 284 3.66 8.99 9.75
N PRO A 285 3.59 9.86 10.78
CA PRO A 285 4.71 10.10 11.68
C PRO A 285 5.12 8.85 12.46
N ALA A 286 4.17 8.05 12.96
CA ALA A 286 4.45 6.83 13.72
C ALA A 286 5.08 5.73 12.84
N ALA A 287 4.64 5.62 11.59
CA ALA A 287 5.12 4.62 10.62
C ALA A 287 6.38 5.06 9.85
N ARG A 288 6.86 6.30 10.04
CA ARG A 288 7.94 6.89 9.24
C ARG A 288 9.20 6.02 9.20
N ALA A 289 9.64 5.52 10.35
CA ALA A 289 10.85 4.70 10.42
C ALA A 289 10.76 3.43 9.58
N ASP A 290 9.62 2.75 9.61
CA ASP A 290 9.38 1.52 8.84
C ASP A 290 9.20 1.83 7.34
N MET A 291 8.51 2.93 7.00
CA MET A 291 8.40 3.40 5.63
C MET A 291 9.76 3.74 5.03
N GLU A 292 10.58 4.54 5.73
CA GLU A 292 11.92 4.91 5.26
C GLU A 292 12.83 3.69 5.14
N ARG A 293 12.75 2.73 6.09
CA ARG A 293 13.52 1.48 6.01
C ARG A 293 13.18 0.69 4.75
N LEU A 294 11.89 0.52 4.45
CA LEU A 294 11.46 -0.11 3.20
C LEU A 294 11.94 0.67 1.98
N LEU A 295 11.78 2.00 1.95
CA LEU A 295 12.19 2.83 0.82
C LEU A 295 13.72 2.78 0.58
N ARG A 296 14.54 2.58 1.63
CA ARG A 296 16.00 2.34 1.48
C ARG A 296 16.29 1.01 0.77
N VAL A 297 15.49 -0.05 1.02
CA VAL A 297 15.63 -1.32 0.27
C VAL A 297 15.47 -1.10 -1.23
N TYR A 298 14.55 -0.21 -1.64
CA TYR A 298 14.42 0.17 -3.04
C TYR A 298 15.57 1.06 -3.53
N LEU A 299 16.00 2.03 -2.74
CA LEU A 299 17.10 2.93 -3.12
C LEU A 299 18.39 2.17 -3.40
N ASP A 300 18.68 1.11 -2.64
CA ASP A 300 19.87 0.27 -2.81
C ASP A 300 19.90 -0.49 -4.14
N THR A 301 18.75 -0.78 -4.73
CA THR A 301 18.64 -1.69 -5.88
C THR A 301 17.94 -1.07 -7.09
N ALA A 302 17.01 -0.16 -6.88
CA ALA A 302 16.19 0.48 -7.90
C ALA A 302 15.77 1.91 -7.49
N PRO A 303 16.70 2.87 -7.40
CA PRO A 303 16.42 4.22 -6.90
C PRO A 303 15.22 4.89 -7.57
N GLN A 304 15.05 4.66 -8.88
CA GLN A 304 13.95 5.24 -9.66
C GLN A 304 12.56 4.73 -9.24
N ALA A 305 12.48 3.61 -8.53
CA ALA A 305 11.21 3.09 -8.03
C ALA A 305 10.61 3.95 -6.91
N VAL A 306 11.42 4.80 -6.27
CA VAL A 306 11.04 5.72 -5.18
C VAL A 306 11.32 7.19 -5.51
N GLY A 307 11.68 7.51 -6.77
CA GLY A 307 12.00 8.88 -7.19
C GLY A 307 13.43 9.32 -6.91
N GLY A 308 14.35 8.40 -6.64
CA GLY A 308 15.80 8.65 -6.50
C GLY A 308 16.25 9.06 -5.10
N ALA A 309 15.34 9.37 -4.18
CA ALA A 309 15.65 9.78 -2.81
C ALA A 309 14.51 9.41 -1.84
N LEU A 310 14.80 9.45 -0.54
CA LEU A 310 13.74 9.41 0.47
C LEU A 310 12.90 10.68 0.40
N PRO A 311 11.58 10.60 0.61
CA PRO A 311 10.74 11.79 0.68
C PRO A 311 11.12 12.64 1.92
N GLY A 312 11.00 13.97 1.76
CA GLY A 312 11.20 14.91 2.86
C GLY A 312 10.06 14.90 3.89
N ASP A 313 10.21 15.71 4.94
CA ASP A 313 9.26 15.77 6.07
C ASP A 313 7.82 16.07 5.65
N GLY A 314 7.65 16.91 4.63
CA GLY A 314 6.32 17.25 4.08
C GLY A 314 5.53 16.08 3.47
N PHE A 315 6.17 14.92 3.28
CA PHE A 315 5.48 13.72 2.84
C PHE A 315 4.61 13.10 3.93
N TYR A 316 5.01 13.24 5.19
CA TYR A 316 4.36 12.60 6.33
C TYR A 316 3.35 13.57 6.95
N TYR A 317 2.07 13.35 6.65
CA TYR A 317 0.99 14.16 7.20
C TYR A 317 0.96 14.07 8.73
N SER A 318 0.93 15.22 9.38
CA SER A 318 0.80 15.35 10.85
C SER A 318 -0.42 16.21 11.17
N HIS A 319 -1.19 15.81 12.18
CA HIS A 319 -2.34 16.56 12.71
C HIS A 319 -1.95 17.93 13.26
#